data_efc12f7e156157c0b3d060dbba1705f5
#
_entry.id   efc12f7e156157c0b3d060dbba1705f5
#
_cell.length_a   1.000
_cell.length_b   1.000
_cell.length_c   1.000
_cell.angle_alpha   90.00
_cell.angle_beta   90.00
_cell.angle_gamma   90.00
#
_symmetry.space_group_name_H-M   'P 1'
#
loop_
_entity.id
_entity.type
_entity.pdbx_description
1 polymer ?
#
loop_
_entity_poly.entity_id
_entity_poly.type
_entity_poly.pdbx_seq_one_letter_code
_entity_poly.pdbx_strand_id
1 'polypeptide(L)'
;MAMIGGAATVGALIETALRERDQEGAARWRVITQLQERGDLETFTAARRLCSGKTTAERMLGVDILGRLGFVDRTLPVLRGLSVREENCLVLYSVLIAFGHLRDRRGLPSVIALSEHADPRIRYGAAYALPNIMGNPPDPTGLAALRRLTLDPDGDVADWARLGLALSTGREVEDVGRDVLDP
;
A
#
# COMPACT_ATOMS: atom_id res chain seq x y z
N MET A 1 23.55 -11.60 37.48
CA MET A 1 22.15 -11.97 37.20
C MET A 1 21.71 -11.20 35.98
N ALA A 2 21.84 -11.82 34.79
CA ALA A 2 21.51 -11.18 33.54
C ALA A 2 19.99 -11.04 33.46
N MET A 3 19.50 -9.81 33.37
CA MET A 3 18.10 -9.52 33.05
C MET A 3 17.86 -10.05 31.60
N ILE A 4 17.11 -11.14 31.53
CA ILE A 4 16.56 -11.62 30.25
C ILE A 4 15.56 -10.56 29.84
N GLY A 5 15.97 -9.65 28.95
CA GLY A 5 15.07 -8.72 28.30
C GLY A 5 14.08 -9.51 27.46
N GLY A 6 12.91 -9.80 28.02
CA GLY A 6 11.82 -10.44 27.27
C GLY A 6 11.49 -9.60 26.06
N ALA A 7 11.34 -10.25 24.87
CA ALA A 7 10.88 -9.58 23.67
C ALA A 7 9.56 -8.83 23.96
N ALA A 8 9.43 -7.59 23.48
CA ALA A 8 8.23 -6.81 23.71
C ALA A 8 7.00 -7.55 23.13
N THR A 9 5.89 -7.52 23.86
CA THR A 9 4.63 -8.15 23.40
C THR A 9 4.05 -7.40 22.19
N VAL A 10 3.24 -8.06 21.39
CA VAL A 10 2.53 -7.43 20.25
C VAL A 10 1.74 -6.20 20.71
N GLY A 11 1.04 -6.30 21.85
CA GLY A 11 0.30 -5.18 22.43
C GLY A 11 1.20 -3.99 22.78
N ALA A 12 2.32 -4.22 23.44
CA ALA A 12 3.26 -3.16 23.81
C ALA A 12 3.87 -2.46 22.56
N LEU A 13 4.18 -3.21 21.52
CA LEU A 13 4.67 -2.66 20.25
C LEU A 13 3.60 -1.81 19.56
N ILE A 14 2.37 -2.29 19.49
CA ILE A 14 1.23 -1.53 18.93
C ILE A 14 1.02 -0.22 19.68
N GLU A 15 0.98 -0.27 21.02
CA GLU A 15 0.83 0.95 21.83
C GLU A 15 1.98 1.93 21.60
N THR A 16 3.20 1.44 21.45
CA THR A 16 4.36 2.28 21.13
C THR A 16 4.19 2.97 19.79
N ALA A 17 3.80 2.21 18.75
CA ALA A 17 3.56 2.78 17.41
C ALA A 17 2.42 3.81 17.40
N LEU A 18 1.35 3.60 18.18
CA LEU A 18 0.21 4.53 18.24
C LEU A 18 0.52 5.81 19.03
N ARG A 19 1.50 5.79 19.95
CA ARG A 19 1.96 6.98 20.69
C ARG A 19 2.85 7.89 19.84
N GLU A 20 3.44 7.38 18.77
CA GLU A 20 4.27 8.19 17.86
C GLU A 20 3.40 9.23 17.15
N ARG A 21 3.77 10.51 17.30
CA ARG A 21 3.03 11.62 16.68
C ARG A 21 3.30 11.71 15.19
N ASP A 22 4.53 11.41 14.79
CA ASP A 22 4.93 11.35 13.40
C ASP A 22 4.57 9.98 12.81
N GLN A 23 3.48 9.95 12.06
CA GLN A 23 2.94 8.72 11.47
C GLN A 23 3.84 8.16 10.36
N GLU A 24 4.76 8.97 9.82
CA GLU A 24 5.74 8.58 8.80
C GLU A 24 7.16 8.50 9.36
N GLY A 25 7.31 8.80 10.64
CA GLY A 25 8.61 8.85 11.31
C GLY A 25 9.32 7.50 11.43
N ALA A 26 10.64 7.53 11.38
CA ALA A 26 11.48 6.35 11.48
C ALA A 26 11.26 5.54 12.78
N ALA A 27 10.85 6.19 13.87
CA ALA A 27 10.55 5.52 15.14
C ALA A 27 9.34 4.58 15.00
N ARG A 28 8.26 5.07 14.41
CA ARG A 28 7.06 4.28 14.15
C ARG A 28 7.36 3.12 13.19
N TRP A 29 8.09 3.38 12.10
CA TRP A 29 8.43 2.34 11.13
C TRP A 29 9.33 1.24 11.70
N ARG A 30 10.24 1.56 12.61
CA ARG A 30 11.03 0.54 13.33
C ARG A 30 10.14 -0.43 14.12
N VAL A 31 9.11 0.10 14.79
CA VAL A 31 8.16 -0.75 15.54
C VAL A 31 7.31 -1.60 14.61
N ILE A 32 6.84 -1.04 13.48
CA ILE A 32 6.10 -1.77 12.44
C ILE A 32 6.96 -2.92 11.90
N THR A 33 8.22 -2.66 11.59
CA THR A 33 9.16 -3.69 11.11
C THR A 33 9.31 -4.82 12.12
N GLN A 34 9.47 -4.52 13.42
CA GLN A 34 9.53 -5.55 14.46
C GLN A 34 8.26 -6.41 14.50
N LEU A 35 7.07 -5.79 14.33
CA LEU A 35 5.80 -6.52 14.25
C LEU A 35 5.73 -7.41 12.99
N GLN A 36 6.22 -6.92 11.86
CA GLN A 36 6.26 -7.68 10.61
C GLN A 36 7.24 -8.85 10.67
N GLU A 37 8.43 -8.66 11.27
CA GLU A 37 9.45 -9.69 11.45
C GLU A 37 8.99 -10.84 12.34
N ARG A 38 8.07 -10.61 13.28
CA ARG A 38 7.46 -11.70 14.07
C ARG A 38 6.77 -12.72 13.16
N GLY A 39 6.07 -12.27 12.12
CA GLY A 39 5.42 -13.14 11.14
C GLY A 39 4.40 -14.11 11.75
N ASP A 40 3.88 -13.82 12.94
CA ASP A 40 3.01 -14.73 13.70
C ASP A 40 1.51 -14.37 13.60
N LEU A 41 0.67 -15.32 13.95
CA LEU A 41 -0.78 -15.18 13.90
C LEU A 41 -1.32 -14.21 14.95
N GLU A 42 -0.61 -14.01 16.06
CA GLU A 42 -0.94 -13.02 17.09
C GLU A 42 -0.88 -11.62 16.50
N THR A 43 0.24 -11.30 15.83
CA THR A 43 0.45 -10.02 15.14
C THR A 43 -0.60 -9.81 14.05
N PHE A 44 -0.88 -10.83 13.23
CA PHE A 44 -1.93 -10.74 12.21
C PHE A 44 -3.30 -10.42 12.82
N THR A 45 -3.67 -11.11 13.89
CA THR A 45 -4.97 -10.93 14.54
C THR A 45 -5.10 -9.53 15.14
N ALA A 46 -4.05 -9.04 15.78
CA ALA A 46 -4.00 -7.70 16.34
C ALA A 46 -4.09 -6.62 15.24
N ALA A 47 -3.30 -6.74 14.18
CA ALA A 47 -3.31 -5.81 13.05
C ALA A 47 -4.68 -5.80 12.33
N ARG A 48 -5.29 -6.97 12.12
CA ARG A 48 -6.64 -7.06 11.55
C ARG A 48 -7.69 -6.33 12.40
N ARG A 49 -7.60 -6.40 13.72
CA ARG A 49 -8.49 -5.65 14.63
C ARG A 49 -8.30 -4.14 14.47
N LEU A 50 -7.05 -3.68 14.36
CA LEU A 50 -6.74 -2.27 14.13
C LEU A 50 -7.35 -1.74 12.82
N CYS A 51 -7.43 -2.55 11.76
CA CYS A 51 -8.10 -2.17 10.49
C CYS A 51 -9.60 -1.85 10.65
N SER A 52 -10.21 -2.19 11.78
CA SER A 52 -11.58 -1.80 12.16
C SER A 52 -11.60 -0.83 13.34
N GLY A 53 -10.47 -0.22 13.66
CA GLY A 53 -10.30 0.72 14.75
C GLY A 53 -11.07 2.03 14.52
N LYS A 54 -11.34 2.74 15.60
CA LYS A 54 -12.13 3.99 15.56
C LYS A 54 -11.34 5.16 15.01
N THR A 55 -10.04 5.18 15.25
CA THR A 55 -9.16 6.28 14.81
C THR A 55 -8.47 5.97 13.48
N THR A 56 -8.15 7.01 12.72
CA THR A 56 -7.34 6.90 11.50
C THR A 56 -5.99 6.23 11.78
N ALA A 57 -5.33 6.59 12.88
CA ALA A 57 -4.03 6.05 13.27
C ALA A 57 -4.07 4.53 13.51
N GLU A 58 -5.13 4.02 14.16
CA GLU A 58 -5.33 2.58 14.33
C GLU A 58 -5.47 1.87 13.00
N ARG A 59 -6.35 2.38 12.11
CA ARG A 59 -6.61 1.75 10.82
C ARG A 59 -5.37 1.76 9.90
N MET A 60 -4.65 2.90 9.84
CA MET A 60 -3.37 2.98 9.13
C MET A 60 -2.37 1.98 9.67
N LEU A 61 -2.16 1.94 11.00
CA LEU A 61 -1.21 1.02 11.62
C LEU A 61 -1.54 -0.43 11.30
N GLY A 62 -2.82 -0.81 11.37
CA GLY A 62 -3.28 -2.15 11.00
C GLY A 62 -2.93 -2.52 9.56
N VAL A 63 -3.19 -1.62 8.61
CA VAL A 63 -2.86 -1.81 7.19
C VAL A 63 -1.36 -1.90 6.95
N ASP A 64 -0.57 -1.00 7.55
CA ASP A 64 0.88 -0.96 7.40
C ASP A 64 1.53 -2.27 7.89
N ILE A 65 1.06 -2.82 9.03
CA ILE A 65 1.53 -4.11 9.54
C ILE A 65 1.15 -5.23 8.56
N LEU A 66 -0.13 -5.30 8.15
CA LEU A 66 -0.62 -6.39 7.29
C LEU A 66 0.05 -6.44 5.92
N GLY A 67 0.44 -5.28 5.37
CA GLY A 67 0.99 -5.18 4.02
C GLY A 67 2.26 -6.01 3.78
N ARG A 68 3.02 -6.35 4.82
CA ARG A 68 4.27 -7.12 4.73
C ARG A 68 4.34 -8.33 5.66
N LEU A 69 3.25 -8.69 6.33
CA LEU A 69 3.26 -9.76 7.33
C LEU A 69 3.27 -11.18 6.72
N GLY A 70 3.07 -11.32 5.40
CA GLY A 70 3.16 -12.61 4.70
C GLY A 70 1.87 -13.44 4.66
N PHE A 71 0.79 -13.05 5.34
CA PHE A 71 -0.50 -13.76 5.30
C PHE A 71 -1.39 -13.27 4.13
N VAL A 72 -0.92 -13.40 2.89
CA VAL A 72 -1.56 -12.81 1.69
C VAL A 72 -3.04 -13.16 1.60
N ASP A 73 -3.41 -14.44 1.67
CA ASP A 73 -4.80 -14.90 1.52
C ASP A 73 -5.76 -14.36 2.59
N ARG A 74 -5.23 -14.08 3.78
CA ARG A 74 -6.00 -13.50 4.89
C ARG A 74 -6.03 -11.97 4.86
N THR A 75 -4.96 -11.33 4.38
CA THR A 75 -4.82 -9.89 4.28
C THR A 75 -5.65 -9.31 3.12
N LEU A 76 -5.64 -9.97 1.97
CA LEU A 76 -6.29 -9.48 0.76
C LEU A 76 -7.78 -9.15 0.95
N PRO A 77 -8.63 -9.99 1.58
CA PRO A 77 -10.02 -9.62 1.85
C PRO A 77 -10.18 -8.39 2.75
N VAL A 78 -9.27 -8.17 3.70
CA VAL A 78 -9.29 -7.00 4.60
C VAL A 78 -9.02 -5.73 3.78
N LEU A 79 -7.97 -5.71 2.95
CA LEU A 79 -7.62 -4.56 2.11
C LEU A 79 -8.72 -4.25 1.08
N ARG A 80 -9.28 -5.27 0.42
CA ARG A 80 -10.40 -5.09 -0.51
C ARG A 80 -11.63 -4.52 0.19
N GLY A 81 -11.93 -4.96 1.41
CA GLY A 81 -13.00 -4.38 2.20
C GLY A 81 -12.75 -2.92 2.58
N LEU A 82 -11.51 -2.56 2.92
CA LEU A 82 -11.13 -1.16 3.21
C LEU A 82 -11.18 -0.29 1.95
N SER A 83 -10.70 -0.78 0.80
CA SER A 83 -10.71 0.00 -0.44
C SER A 83 -12.10 0.46 -0.90
N VAL A 84 -13.16 -0.15 -0.37
CA VAL A 84 -14.57 0.18 -0.71
C VAL A 84 -15.23 1.05 0.36
N ARG A 85 -14.95 0.82 1.66
CA ARG A 85 -15.69 1.46 2.76
C ARG A 85 -14.95 2.61 3.45
N GLU A 86 -13.64 2.72 3.23
CA GLU A 86 -12.81 3.74 3.87
C GLU A 86 -12.95 5.07 3.13
N GLU A 87 -13.08 6.15 3.88
CA GLU A 87 -13.19 7.50 3.35
C GLU A 87 -11.95 8.35 3.64
N ASN A 88 -11.13 7.93 4.60
CA ASN A 88 -9.94 8.68 4.96
C ASN A 88 -8.80 8.41 3.97
N CYS A 89 -8.33 9.46 3.29
CA CYS A 89 -7.31 9.37 2.26
C CYS A 89 -5.97 8.80 2.75
N LEU A 90 -5.59 9.02 4.00
CA LEU A 90 -4.33 8.47 4.53
C LEU A 90 -4.43 6.95 4.69
N VAL A 91 -5.58 6.43 5.15
CA VAL A 91 -5.80 4.99 5.24
C VAL A 91 -5.88 4.36 3.86
N LEU A 92 -6.59 4.99 2.90
CA LEU A 92 -6.66 4.51 1.52
C LEU A 92 -5.29 4.48 0.85
N TYR A 93 -4.45 5.49 1.10
CA TYR A 93 -3.07 5.49 0.63
C TYR A 93 -2.28 4.30 1.19
N SER A 94 -2.33 4.06 2.51
CA SER A 94 -1.70 2.87 3.12
C SER A 94 -2.23 1.56 2.51
N VAL A 95 -3.54 1.47 2.20
CA VAL A 95 -4.15 0.30 1.54
C VAL A 95 -3.52 0.06 0.17
N LEU A 96 -3.31 1.11 -0.62
CA LEU A 96 -2.67 1.00 -1.94
C LEU A 96 -1.20 0.56 -1.84
N ILE A 97 -0.44 1.13 -0.90
CA ILE A 97 0.93 0.70 -0.63
C ILE A 97 0.97 -0.78 -0.21
N ALA A 98 0.03 -1.19 0.64
CA ALA A 98 -0.08 -2.60 1.07
C ALA A 98 -0.41 -3.54 -0.12
N PHE A 99 -1.31 -3.17 -1.04
CA PHE A 99 -1.54 -3.94 -2.27
C PHE A 99 -0.26 -4.10 -3.09
N GLY A 100 0.51 -3.02 -3.27
CA GLY A 100 1.79 -3.07 -3.96
C GLY A 100 2.80 -4.03 -3.30
N HIS A 101 2.82 -4.11 -1.98
CA HIS A 101 3.68 -5.05 -1.24
C HIS A 101 3.21 -6.50 -1.34
N LEU A 102 1.90 -6.75 -1.33
CA LEU A 102 1.36 -8.11 -1.45
C LEU A 102 1.64 -8.73 -2.82
N ARG A 103 1.77 -7.93 -3.87
CA ARG A 103 2.01 -8.37 -5.26
C ARG A 103 1.02 -9.43 -5.75
N ASP A 104 -0.23 -9.33 -5.32
CA ASP A 104 -1.28 -10.30 -5.66
C ASP A 104 -2.30 -9.69 -6.62
N ARG A 105 -2.45 -10.30 -7.80
CA ARG A 105 -3.35 -9.83 -8.88
C ARG A 105 -4.81 -9.71 -8.44
N ARG A 106 -5.23 -10.44 -7.44
CA ARG A 106 -6.60 -10.36 -6.89
C ARG A 106 -6.94 -9.00 -6.29
N GLY A 107 -5.92 -8.16 -5.99
CA GLY A 107 -6.06 -6.75 -5.58
C GLY A 107 -6.30 -5.79 -6.74
N LEU A 108 -6.01 -6.19 -7.98
CA LEU A 108 -6.01 -5.30 -9.15
C LEU A 108 -7.33 -4.53 -9.37
N PRO A 109 -8.52 -5.14 -9.26
CA PRO A 109 -9.77 -4.38 -9.43
C PRO A 109 -9.93 -3.23 -8.43
N SER A 110 -9.52 -3.43 -7.16
CA SER A 110 -9.57 -2.39 -6.14
C SER A 110 -8.61 -1.23 -6.44
N VAL A 111 -7.40 -1.55 -6.91
CA VAL A 111 -6.41 -0.52 -7.25
C VAL A 111 -6.83 0.27 -8.49
N ILE A 112 -7.40 -0.39 -9.52
CA ILE A 112 -7.96 0.29 -10.69
C ILE A 112 -9.08 1.25 -10.29
N ALA A 113 -10.00 0.83 -9.43
CA ALA A 113 -11.07 1.71 -8.96
C ALA A 113 -10.52 2.96 -8.23
N LEU A 114 -9.50 2.77 -7.38
CA LEU A 114 -8.86 3.88 -6.67
C LEU A 114 -7.98 4.77 -7.57
N SER A 115 -7.56 4.30 -8.74
CA SER A 115 -6.82 5.13 -9.71
C SER A 115 -7.65 6.27 -10.30
N GLU A 116 -8.98 6.25 -10.10
CA GLU A 116 -9.92 7.29 -10.54
C GLU A 116 -10.39 8.19 -9.40
N HIS A 117 -9.78 8.09 -8.21
CA HIS A 117 -10.17 8.84 -7.04
C HIS A 117 -9.90 10.35 -7.20
N ALA A 118 -10.76 11.20 -6.60
CA ALA A 118 -10.64 12.66 -6.69
C ALA A 118 -9.33 13.20 -6.07
N ASP A 119 -8.87 12.60 -4.96
CA ASP A 119 -7.64 13.01 -4.27
C ASP A 119 -6.39 12.49 -5.02
N PRO A 120 -5.45 13.36 -5.43
CA PRO A 120 -4.26 12.96 -6.16
C PRO A 120 -3.34 12.02 -5.37
N ARG A 121 -3.32 12.10 -4.05
CA ARG A 121 -2.52 11.17 -3.21
C ARG A 121 -2.97 9.72 -3.38
N ILE A 122 -4.28 9.51 -3.57
CA ILE A 122 -4.82 8.16 -3.81
C ILE A 122 -4.44 7.70 -5.22
N ARG A 123 -4.57 8.57 -6.23
CA ARG A 123 -4.13 8.24 -7.60
C ARG A 123 -2.63 7.95 -7.67
N TYR A 124 -1.81 8.71 -6.91
CA TYR A 124 -0.37 8.43 -6.75
C TYR A 124 -0.12 7.03 -6.16
N GLY A 125 -0.82 6.68 -5.07
CA GLY A 125 -0.73 5.34 -4.48
C GLY A 125 -1.15 4.24 -5.45
N ALA A 126 -2.15 4.50 -6.31
CA ALA A 126 -2.55 3.56 -7.36
C ALA A 126 -1.48 3.42 -8.44
N ALA A 127 -0.84 4.53 -8.88
CA ALA A 127 0.29 4.51 -9.81
C ALA A 127 1.47 3.69 -9.27
N TYR A 128 1.74 3.75 -7.96
CA TYR A 128 2.71 2.91 -7.29
C TYR A 128 2.31 1.43 -7.26
N ALA A 129 1.06 1.13 -6.95
CA ALA A 129 0.60 -0.25 -6.74
C ALA A 129 0.45 -1.04 -8.04
N LEU A 130 -0.05 -0.41 -9.13
CA LEU A 130 -0.35 -1.06 -10.40
C LEU A 130 0.81 -1.90 -10.96
N PRO A 131 2.03 -1.36 -11.14
CA PRO A 131 3.16 -2.14 -11.68
C PRO A 131 3.49 -3.38 -10.85
N ASN A 132 3.26 -3.30 -9.54
CA ASN A 132 3.62 -4.37 -8.61
C ASN A 132 2.62 -5.55 -8.61
N ILE A 133 1.36 -5.31 -9.05
CA ILE A 133 0.29 -6.31 -8.94
C ILE A 133 -0.25 -6.80 -10.27
N MET A 134 0.10 -6.16 -11.39
CA MET A 134 -0.39 -6.55 -12.73
C MET A 134 0.12 -7.93 -13.19
N GLY A 135 1.19 -8.43 -12.59
CA GLY A 135 1.80 -9.70 -12.98
C GLY A 135 2.73 -9.58 -14.20
N ASN A 136 3.20 -10.75 -14.68
CA ASN A 136 4.03 -10.85 -15.88
C ASN A 136 3.54 -12.05 -16.72
N PRO A 137 3.03 -11.82 -17.98
CA PRO A 137 2.85 -10.52 -18.63
C PRO A 137 1.88 -9.62 -17.87
N PRO A 138 2.01 -8.27 -17.99
CA PRO A 138 1.17 -7.34 -17.26
C PRO A 138 -0.28 -7.39 -17.75
N ASP A 139 -1.22 -7.25 -16.83
CA ASP A 139 -2.65 -7.27 -17.11
C ASP A 139 -3.06 -6.07 -17.98
N PRO A 140 -3.79 -6.28 -19.09
CA PRO A 140 -4.17 -5.20 -20.01
C PRO A 140 -5.02 -4.10 -19.36
N THR A 141 -5.88 -4.44 -18.40
CA THR A 141 -6.74 -3.44 -17.73
C THR A 141 -5.93 -2.59 -16.75
N GLY A 142 -4.95 -3.18 -16.08
CA GLY A 142 -3.99 -2.47 -15.25
C GLY A 142 -3.09 -1.54 -16.06
N LEU A 143 -2.60 -1.99 -17.24
CA LEU A 143 -1.85 -1.15 -18.17
C LEU A 143 -2.69 0.02 -18.68
N ALA A 144 -3.97 -0.20 -19.00
CA ALA A 144 -4.86 0.88 -19.42
C ALA A 144 -5.06 1.92 -18.32
N ALA A 145 -5.24 1.49 -17.07
CA ALA A 145 -5.34 2.40 -15.94
C ALA A 145 -4.03 3.20 -15.75
N LEU A 146 -2.89 2.54 -15.84
CA LEU A 146 -1.59 3.20 -15.72
C LEU A 146 -1.33 4.22 -16.83
N ARG A 147 -1.72 3.90 -18.08
CA ARG A 147 -1.66 4.85 -19.21
C ARG A 147 -2.53 6.08 -18.96
N ARG A 148 -3.73 5.95 -18.42
CA ARG A 148 -4.56 7.12 -18.06
C ARG A 148 -3.86 8.00 -17.03
N LEU A 149 -3.22 7.41 -16.02
CA LEU A 149 -2.49 8.15 -15.00
C LEU A 149 -1.25 8.89 -15.55
N THR A 150 -0.66 8.49 -16.67
CA THR A 150 0.44 9.27 -17.31
C THR A 150 -0.01 10.65 -17.81
N LEU A 151 -1.33 10.86 -17.94
CA LEU A 151 -1.97 12.12 -18.33
C LEU A 151 -2.62 12.83 -17.13
N ASP A 152 -2.32 12.41 -15.89
CA ASP A 152 -2.90 13.01 -14.69
C ASP A 152 -2.55 14.49 -14.60
N PRO A 153 -3.50 15.36 -14.18
CA PRO A 153 -3.23 16.78 -13.96
C PRO A 153 -2.23 17.05 -12.82
N ASP A 154 -2.05 16.11 -11.90
CA ASP A 154 -1.02 16.15 -10.89
C ASP A 154 0.29 15.56 -11.46
N GLY A 155 1.35 16.38 -11.47
CA GLY A 155 2.64 16.01 -12.08
C GLY A 155 3.30 14.81 -11.40
N ASP A 156 3.24 14.71 -10.09
CA ASP A 156 3.85 13.60 -9.34
C ASP A 156 3.14 12.27 -9.67
N VAL A 157 1.82 12.31 -9.82
CA VAL A 157 1.04 11.13 -10.26
C VAL A 157 1.45 10.72 -11.67
N ALA A 158 1.52 11.69 -12.60
CA ALA A 158 1.87 11.42 -14.00
C ALA A 158 3.28 10.86 -14.13
N ASP A 159 4.26 11.41 -13.41
CA ASP A 159 5.65 10.98 -13.47
C ASP A 159 5.83 9.57 -12.90
N TRP A 160 5.16 9.28 -11.78
CA TRP A 160 5.18 7.95 -11.20
C TRP A 160 4.51 6.90 -12.09
N ALA A 161 3.42 7.29 -12.75
CA ALA A 161 2.74 6.43 -13.72
C ALA A 161 3.60 6.14 -14.96
N ARG A 162 4.35 7.13 -15.48
CA ARG A 162 5.31 6.93 -16.60
C ARG A 162 6.42 5.95 -16.21
N LEU A 163 7.01 6.13 -15.03
CA LEU A 163 8.00 5.19 -14.50
C LEU A 163 7.41 3.78 -14.38
N GLY A 164 6.24 3.64 -13.79
CA GLY A 164 5.56 2.36 -13.63
C GLY A 164 5.25 1.68 -14.97
N LEU A 165 4.84 2.45 -15.97
CA LEU A 165 4.56 1.95 -17.32
C LEU A 165 5.84 1.47 -18.03
N ALA A 166 6.93 2.24 -17.92
CA ALA A 166 8.24 1.85 -18.45
C ALA A 166 8.72 0.53 -17.84
N LEU A 167 8.69 0.42 -16.50
CA LEU A 167 9.07 -0.80 -15.79
C LEU A 167 8.21 -2.02 -16.19
N SER A 168 6.91 -1.82 -16.40
CA SER A 168 5.98 -2.90 -16.73
C SER A 168 6.10 -3.39 -18.18
N THR A 169 6.57 -2.53 -19.09
CA THR A 169 6.67 -2.81 -20.53
C THR A 169 8.10 -3.04 -21.02
N GLY A 170 9.11 -2.83 -20.16
CA GLY A 170 10.53 -2.91 -20.53
C GLY A 170 10.98 -1.79 -21.47
N ARG A 171 10.27 -0.65 -21.47
CA ARG A 171 10.58 0.52 -22.32
C ARG A 171 11.31 1.59 -21.49
N GLU A 172 12.07 2.47 -22.17
CA GLU A 172 12.64 3.65 -21.54
C GLU A 172 11.55 4.66 -21.14
N VAL A 173 11.78 5.41 -20.06
CA VAL A 173 10.78 6.38 -19.55
C VAL A 173 10.53 7.51 -20.55
N GLU A 174 11.57 7.93 -21.29
CA GLU A 174 11.49 8.96 -22.33
C GLU A 174 10.63 8.52 -23.51
N ASP A 175 10.63 7.23 -23.87
CA ASP A 175 9.81 6.68 -24.94
C ASP A 175 8.34 6.60 -24.55
N VAL A 176 8.06 6.30 -23.29
CA VAL A 176 6.68 6.32 -22.77
C VAL A 176 6.08 7.73 -22.81
N GLY A 177 6.89 8.75 -22.55
CA GLY A 177 6.44 10.16 -22.62
C GLY A 177 6.11 10.62 -24.03
N ARG A 178 6.79 10.10 -25.07
CA ARG A 178 6.55 10.50 -26.47
C ARG A 178 5.23 9.96 -27.01
N ASP A 179 4.87 8.71 -26.72
CA ASP A 179 3.61 8.11 -27.19
C ASP A 179 2.36 8.81 -26.63
N VAL A 180 2.52 9.62 -25.58
CA VAL A 180 1.43 10.39 -24.97
C VAL A 180 1.21 11.73 -25.69
N LEU A 181 2.25 12.24 -26.35
CA LEU A 181 2.23 13.54 -27.03
C LEU A 181 1.94 13.45 -28.54
N ASP A 182 1.98 12.24 -29.11
CA ASP A 182 1.74 11.97 -30.55
C ASP A 182 0.63 10.90 -30.66
N PRO A 183 -0.67 11.31 -30.76
CA PRO A 183 -1.82 10.38 -30.88
C PRO A 183 -1.95 9.73 -32.26
#